data_93cb569380f631aa3bc1e5fd8de4c4d1
#
_entry.id   93cb569380f631aa3bc1e5fd8de4c4d1
#
_cell.length_a   1.000
_cell.length_b   1.000
_cell.length_c   1.000
_cell.angle_alpha   90.00
_cell.angle_beta   90.00
_cell.angle_gamma   90.00
#
_symmetry.space_group_name_H-M   'P 1'
#
loop_
_entity.id
_entity.type
_entity.pdbx_description
1 polymer ?
#
loop_
_entity_poly.entity_id
_entity_poly.type
_entity_poly.pdbx_seq_one_letter_code
_entity_poly.pdbx_strand_id
1 'polypeptide(L)'
;SVDPERDTPEQIRAYLDRFDTRFIGLTGTPEQLKAAQAAAGVTPAYNDGPNDRGGYDVGHSSQVIVFTPDNLGRLVYGFGVRQDEWAADLERVRDNRDWWRQ
;
A
#
# COMPACT_ATOMS: atom_id res chain seq x y z
N SER A 1 2.48 -0.62 -7.02
CA SER A 1 3.73 -1.38 -7.12
C SER A 1 4.89 -0.63 -6.47
N VAL A 2 5.83 -1.34 -5.93
CA VAL A 2 7.12 -0.82 -5.45
C VAL A 2 8.28 -1.16 -6.41
N ASP A 3 8.00 -1.94 -7.44
CA ASP A 3 9.00 -2.39 -8.40
C ASP A 3 8.40 -2.52 -9.82
N PRO A 4 8.33 -1.43 -10.57
CA PRO A 4 7.72 -1.43 -11.90
C PRO A 4 8.50 -2.24 -12.94
N GLU A 5 9.78 -2.53 -12.70
CA GLU A 5 10.57 -3.37 -13.62
C GLU A 5 10.10 -4.82 -13.62
N ARG A 6 9.73 -5.36 -12.46
CA ARG A 6 9.26 -6.74 -12.31
C ARG A 6 7.75 -6.89 -12.32
N ASP A 7 7.00 -5.84 -11.94
CA ASP A 7 5.55 -5.87 -11.77
C ASP A 7 4.85 -5.30 -13.01
N THR A 8 4.40 -6.16 -13.89
CA THR A 8 3.49 -5.75 -14.97
C THR A 8 2.06 -5.62 -14.45
N PRO A 9 1.18 -4.86 -15.13
CA PRO A 9 -0.24 -4.78 -14.76
C PRO A 9 -0.91 -6.16 -14.65
N GLU A 10 -0.57 -7.07 -15.54
CA GLU A 10 -1.11 -8.43 -15.56
C GLU A 10 -0.65 -9.25 -14.34
N GLN A 11 0.62 -9.12 -13.96
CA GLN A 11 1.17 -9.79 -12.77
C GLN A 11 0.55 -9.26 -11.49
N ILE A 12 0.35 -7.93 -11.39
CA ILE A 12 -0.31 -7.29 -10.26
C ILE A 12 -1.75 -7.79 -10.15
N ARG A 13 -2.47 -7.84 -11.27
CA ARG A 13 -3.85 -8.35 -11.30
C ARG A 13 -3.93 -9.80 -10.85
N ALA A 14 -3.09 -10.67 -11.39
CA ALA A 14 -3.04 -12.07 -11.02
C ALA A 14 -2.69 -12.27 -9.52
N TYR A 15 -1.80 -11.46 -8.99
CA TYR A 15 -1.45 -11.51 -7.56
C TYR A 15 -2.64 -11.10 -6.68
N LEU A 16 -3.28 -9.98 -6.97
CA LEU A 16 -4.39 -9.46 -6.17
C LEU A 16 -5.64 -10.36 -6.24
N ASP A 17 -5.91 -10.98 -7.38
CA ASP A 17 -7.05 -11.90 -7.55
C ASP A 17 -6.97 -13.14 -6.65
N ARG A 18 -5.80 -13.45 -6.14
CA ARG A 18 -5.61 -14.52 -5.14
C ARG A 18 -6.20 -14.17 -3.77
N PHE A 19 -6.46 -12.90 -3.51
CA PHE A 19 -7.01 -12.41 -2.25
C PHE A 19 -8.45 -11.93 -2.45
N ASP A 20 -8.66 -10.94 -3.30
CA ASP A 20 -9.98 -10.39 -3.62
C ASP A 20 -9.92 -9.67 -4.97
N THR A 21 -10.86 -10.00 -5.87
CA THR A 21 -10.94 -9.41 -7.22
C THR A 21 -11.28 -7.91 -7.19
N ARG A 22 -11.75 -7.39 -6.07
CA ARG A 22 -12.04 -5.95 -5.88
C ARG A 22 -10.80 -5.11 -5.57
N PHE A 23 -9.68 -5.73 -5.21
CA PHE A 23 -8.45 -4.98 -4.97
C PHE A 23 -7.94 -4.33 -6.25
N ILE A 24 -7.52 -3.08 -6.13
CA ILE A 24 -7.00 -2.29 -7.23
C ILE A 24 -5.48 -2.20 -7.08
N GLY A 25 -4.77 -2.69 -8.08
CA GLY A 25 -3.33 -2.55 -8.17
C GLY A 25 -2.94 -1.46 -9.16
N LEU A 26 -1.95 -0.68 -8.81
CA LEU A 26 -1.45 0.40 -9.62
C LEU A 26 0.06 0.25 -9.85
N THR A 27 0.48 0.58 -11.06
CA THR A 27 1.90 0.71 -11.41
C THR A 27 2.10 1.93 -12.30
N GLY A 28 3.33 2.25 -12.62
CA GLY A 28 3.66 3.40 -13.46
C GLY A 28 5.17 3.51 -13.65
N THR A 29 5.63 4.65 -14.12
CA THR A 29 7.06 4.94 -14.16
C THR A 29 7.64 5.07 -12.75
N PRO A 30 8.96 4.90 -12.56
CA PRO A 30 9.59 5.12 -11.25
C PRO A 30 9.29 6.50 -10.66
N GLU A 31 9.25 7.53 -11.48
CA GLU A 31 8.94 8.91 -11.07
C GLU A 31 7.49 9.05 -10.61
N GLN A 32 6.55 8.44 -11.34
CA GLN A 32 5.14 8.44 -10.98
C GLN A 32 4.90 7.72 -9.66
N LEU A 33 5.53 6.56 -9.47
CA LEU A 33 5.39 5.78 -8.24
C LEU A 33 6.01 6.50 -7.04
N LYS A 34 7.17 7.11 -7.22
CA LYS A 34 7.80 7.92 -6.17
C LYS A 34 6.92 9.09 -5.75
N ALA A 35 6.34 9.80 -6.72
CA ALA A 35 5.43 10.90 -6.44
C ALA A 35 4.15 10.45 -5.73
N ALA A 36 3.56 9.32 -6.15
CA ALA A 36 2.38 8.76 -5.53
C ALA A 36 2.63 8.30 -4.09
N GLN A 37 3.75 7.65 -3.84
CA GLN A 37 4.16 7.22 -2.50
C GLN A 37 4.38 8.42 -1.58
N ALA A 38 5.06 9.46 -2.06
CA ALA A 38 5.25 10.69 -1.30
C ALA A 38 3.92 11.38 -1.00
N ALA A 39 3.01 11.48 -1.98
CA ALA A 39 1.68 12.04 -1.78
C ALA A 39 0.83 11.25 -0.78
N ALA A 40 1.00 9.93 -0.74
CA ALA A 40 0.35 9.07 0.25
C ALA A 40 0.97 9.15 1.65
N GLY A 41 2.09 9.86 1.81
CA GLY A 41 2.77 9.99 3.10
C GLY A 41 3.61 8.78 3.50
N VAL A 42 4.00 7.97 2.53
CA VAL A 42 4.90 6.83 2.75
C VAL A 42 6.30 7.11 2.20
N THR A 43 7.31 6.52 2.81
CA THR A 43 8.67 6.57 2.28
C THR A 43 8.71 5.89 0.92
N PRO A 44 9.22 6.55 -0.14
CA PRO A 44 9.35 5.93 -1.44
C PRO A 44 10.18 4.66 -1.39
N ALA A 45 9.74 3.64 -2.13
CA ALA A 45 10.48 2.40 -2.28
C ALA A 45 11.85 2.62 -2.97
N TYR A 46 12.81 1.79 -2.66
CA TYR A 46 14.16 1.88 -3.19
C TYR A 46 14.73 0.50 -3.48
N ASN A 47 15.63 0.43 -4.46
CA ASN A 47 16.40 -0.78 -4.75
C ASN A 47 17.46 -0.96 -3.64
N ASP A 48 17.38 -2.07 -2.90
CA ASP A 48 18.27 -2.38 -1.79
C ASP A 48 19.54 -3.14 -2.24
N GLY A 49 19.74 -3.27 -3.54
CA GLY A 49 20.92 -3.86 -4.13
C GLY A 49 20.80 -5.36 -4.43
N PRO A 50 21.88 -5.95 -4.99
CA PRO A 50 21.91 -7.35 -5.38
C PRO A 50 21.68 -8.28 -4.19
N ASN A 51 21.00 -9.39 -4.41
CA ASN A 51 20.81 -10.45 -3.44
C ASN A 51 21.48 -11.75 -3.85
N ASP A 52 21.53 -12.72 -2.92
CA ASP A 52 22.20 -14.02 -3.13
C ASP A 52 21.47 -14.92 -4.17
N ARG A 53 20.31 -14.52 -4.66
CA ARG A 53 19.50 -15.28 -5.62
C ARG A 53 19.69 -14.82 -7.07
N GLY A 54 20.65 -13.89 -7.31
CA GLY A 54 20.94 -13.34 -8.64
C GLY A 54 19.98 -12.23 -9.07
N GLY A 55 19.18 -11.68 -8.15
CA GLY A 55 18.29 -10.54 -8.38
C GLY A 55 18.64 -9.36 -7.48
N TYR A 56 17.64 -8.59 -7.11
CA TYR A 56 17.75 -7.47 -6.18
C TYR A 56 16.57 -7.44 -5.21
N ASP A 57 16.79 -6.85 -4.06
CA ASP A 57 15.76 -6.61 -3.07
C ASP A 57 15.23 -5.17 -3.15
N VAL A 58 13.98 -4.97 -2.74
CA VAL A 58 13.32 -3.66 -2.71
C VAL A 58 12.91 -3.35 -1.28
N GLY A 59 13.43 -2.23 -0.77
CA GLY A 59 12.97 -1.66 0.50
C GLY A 59 11.69 -0.84 0.29
N HIS A 60 10.73 -1.00 1.19
CA HIS A 60 9.49 -0.25 1.15
C HIS A 60 8.89 -0.04 2.54
N SER A 61 7.95 0.89 2.65
CA SER A 61 7.17 1.09 3.87
C SER A 61 6.24 -0.10 4.12
N SER A 62 6.09 -0.45 5.38
CA SER A 62 5.16 -1.51 5.85
C SER A 62 3.94 -0.95 6.57
N GLN A 63 3.70 0.35 6.46
CA GLN A 63 2.54 1.00 7.05
C GLN A 63 1.25 0.63 6.29
N VAL A 64 0.14 0.53 7.03
CA VAL A 64 -1.21 0.52 6.47
C VAL A 64 -1.84 1.88 6.74
N ILE A 65 -2.24 2.59 5.70
CA ILE A 65 -2.85 3.92 5.81
C ILE A 65 -4.30 3.84 5.37
N VAL A 66 -5.20 4.31 6.22
CA VAL A 66 -6.63 4.39 5.92
C VAL A 66 -6.97 5.80 5.44
N PHE A 67 -7.42 5.88 4.21
CA PHE A 67 -7.94 7.10 3.61
C PHE A 67 -9.46 7.13 3.70
N THR A 68 -9.99 8.28 4.05
CA THR A 68 -11.44 8.53 4.05
C THR A 68 -11.89 9.07 2.69
N PRO A 69 -13.22 9.11 2.42
CA PRO A 69 -13.74 9.56 1.10
C PRO A 69 -13.34 10.96 0.67
N ASP A 70 -12.84 11.78 1.59
CA ASP A 70 -12.28 13.11 1.30
C ASP A 70 -10.79 13.07 0.88
N ASN A 71 -10.24 11.86 0.64
CA ASN A 71 -8.85 11.60 0.28
C ASN A 71 -7.81 12.02 1.32
N LEU A 72 -8.20 12.12 2.59
CA LEU A 72 -7.26 12.37 3.66
C LEU A 72 -6.90 11.07 4.41
N GLY A 73 -5.61 10.89 4.64
CA GLY A 73 -5.10 9.80 5.48
C GLY A 73 -5.44 10.08 6.95
N ARG A 74 -6.27 9.26 7.55
CA ARG A 74 -6.81 9.49 8.91
C ARG A 74 -6.24 8.55 9.95
N LEU A 75 -5.92 7.32 9.56
CA LEU A 75 -5.34 6.31 10.44
C LEU A 75 -4.09 5.73 9.81
N VAL A 76 -3.10 5.46 10.64
CA VAL A 76 -1.86 4.81 10.22
C VAL A 76 -1.57 3.68 11.20
N TYR A 77 -1.41 2.49 10.66
CA TYR A 77 -0.95 1.32 11.41
C TYR A 77 0.49 1.02 11.04
N GLY A 78 1.38 1.10 12.02
CA GLY A 78 2.79 0.82 11.84
C GLY A 78 3.10 -0.67 11.77
N PHE A 79 4.35 -0.98 11.48
CA PHE A 79 4.85 -2.35 11.54
C PHE A 79 4.62 -2.96 12.93
N GLY A 80 4.13 -4.20 12.96
CA GLY A 80 3.86 -4.91 14.21
C GLY A 80 2.42 -4.82 14.72
N VAL A 81 1.60 -3.92 14.19
CA VAL A 81 0.15 -3.96 14.45
C VAL A 81 -0.45 -5.16 13.73
N ARG A 82 -1.18 -5.98 14.46
CA ARG A 82 -1.73 -7.23 13.93
C ARG A 82 -2.91 -6.98 13.02
N GLN A 83 -3.08 -7.89 12.06
CA GLN A 83 -4.16 -7.80 11.09
C GLN A 83 -5.56 -7.77 11.73
N ASP A 84 -5.76 -8.55 12.79
CA ASP A 84 -7.04 -8.59 13.51
C ASP A 84 -7.33 -7.28 14.26
N GLU A 85 -6.32 -6.55 14.71
CA GLU A 85 -6.47 -5.27 15.39
C GLU A 85 -6.98 -4.18 14.44
N TRP A 86 -6.28 -3.96 13.30
CA TRP A 86 -6.75 -2.93 12.35
C TRP A 86 -8.01 -3.37 11.59
N ALA A 87 -8.26 -4.68 11.43
CA ALA A 87 -9.51 -5.16 10.85
C ALA A 87 -10.71 -4.80 11.72
N ALA A 88 -10.60 -4.96 13.05
CA ALA A 88 -11.64 -4.54 13.99
C ALA A 88 -11.89 -3.04 13.97
N ASP A 89 -10.84 -2.23 13.84
CA ASP A 89 -10.97 -0.78 13.71
C ASP A 89 -11.65 -0.37 12.40
N LEU A 90 -11.35 -1.05 11.30
CA LEU A 90 -11.98 -0.77 10.00
C LEU A 90 -13.48 -0.99 10.02
N GLU A 91 -13.99 -1.95 10.78
CA GLU A 91 -15.43 -2.11 11.00
C GLU A 91 -16.04 -0.87 11.66
N ARG A 92 -15.39 -0.34 12.69
CA ARG A 92 -15.84 0.90 13.38
C ARG A 92 -15.78 2.11 12.46
N VAL A 93 -14.74 2.22 11.64
CA VAL A 93 -14.60 3.29 10.64
C VAL A 93 -15.73 3.23 9.61
N ARG A 94 -16.05 2.03 9.13
CA ARG A 94 -17.14 1.80 8.18
C ARG A 94 -18.50 2.18 8.78
N ASP A 95 -18.75 1.79 10.02
CA ASP A 95 -20.07 1.91 10.65
C ASP A 95 -20.33 3.32 11.21
N ASN A 96 -19.25 4.03 11.57
CA ASN A 96 -19.34 5.42 12.05
C ASN A 96 -18.75 6.39 11.00
N ARG A 97 -19.51 6.62 9.94
CA ARG A 97 -19.05 7.35 8.75
C ARG A 97 -18.72 8.83 8.98
N ASP A 98 -19.08 9.40 10.11
CA ASP A 98 -18.93 10.84 10.36
C ASP A 98 -17.84 11.18 11.39
N TRP A 99 -17.13 10.18 11.91
CA TRP A 99 -16.14 10.41 12.96
C TRP A 99 -15.00 11.35 12.54
N TRP A 100 -14.64 11.39 11.25
CA TRP A 100 -13.59 12.27 10.74
C TRP A 100 -14.05 13.69 10.41
N ARG A 101 -15.38 13.94 10.45
CA ARG A 101 -15.97 15.26 10.16
C ARG A 101 -16.08 16.15 11.39
N GLN A 102 -15.75 15.63 12.55
CA GLN A 102 -15.87 16.34 13.83
C GLN A 102 -14.71 17.30 14.08
#